data_be741b7f8fc4ce54a18784d76cade09f
#
_entry.id   be741b7f8fc4ce54a18784d76cade09f
#
_cell.length_a   1.000
_cell.length_b   1.000
_cell.length_c   1.000
_cell.angle_alpha   90.00
_cell.angle_beta   90.00
_cell.angle_gamma   90.00
#
_symmetry.space_group_name_H-M   'P 1'
#
loop_
_entity.id
_entity.type
_entity.pdbx_description
1 polymer ?
#
loop_
_entity_poly.entity_id
_entity_poly.type
_entity_poly.pdbx_seq_one_letter_code
_entity_poly.pdbx_strand_id
1 'polypeptide(L)'
;RTGGAAAMPGVAHAVDVARAVATETPHVLLAGERAVAFADSVGVETGVDLWSEAARERWAGAGPPGRDGAADGPADTDVQLTWVRERFGGGDGDGESRDGDESDTVSDGNADPDSRTAPPRDHDTVGAVATDGEEVAAATSTGGRWYAFAGRVGDVPQVGAGFFASPAGGASATGAGEDIAREGVARRAVELLEEGANAPSAARIAIEEFEEATDSDAGVVVMDSTGQAGEAYNSAAMQTARY
;
A
#
# COMPACT_ATOMS: atom_id res chain seq x y z
N ARG A 1 13.19 11.16 -12.49
CA ARG A 1 13.62 9.74 -12.44
C ARG A 1 12.62 8.94 -11.62
N THR A 2 12.50 7.64 -11.88
CA THR A 2 11.54 6.78 -11.20
C THR A 2 12.21 5.46 -10.85
N GLY A 3 11.95 4.95 -9.64
CA GLY A 3 12.42 3.65 -9.19
C GLY A 3 11.45 3.01 -8.21
N GLY A 4 11.42 1.70 -8.22
CA GLY A 4 10.61 0.88 -7.32
C GLY A 4 11.35 -0.37 -6.90
N ALA A 5 10.97 -0.90 -5.76
CA ALA A 5 11.47 -2.18 -5.28
C ALA A 5 10.36 -2.93 -4.55
N ALA A 6 10.28 -4.24 -4.71
CA ALA A 6 9.20 -5.06 -4.17
C ALA A 6 9.67 -6.44 -3.72
N ALA A 7 8.88 -7.08 -2.86
CA ALA A 7 9.13 -8.44 -2.36
C ALA A 7 10.55 -8.59 -1.78
N MET A 8 10.94 -7.66 -0.90
CA MET A 8 12.26 -7.58 -0.28
C MET A 8 12.16 -7.89 1.24
N PRO A 9 12.09 -9.16 1.64
CA PRO A 9 12.05 -9.48 3.07
C PRO A 9 13.32 -9.02 3.79
N GLY A 10 13.14 -8.43 4.97
CA GLY A 10 14.25 -7.99 5.82
C GLY A 10 15.03 -6.77 5.34
N VAL A 11 14.47 -5.95 4.45
CA VAL A 11 15.07 -4.67 4.01
C VAL A 11 14.42 -3.51 4.77
N ALA A 12 15.20 -2.82 5.62
CA ALA A 12 14.66 -1.79 6.52
C ALA A 12 14.21 -0.51 5.80
N HIS A 13 14.93 -0.10 4.75
CA HIS A 13 14.73 1.18 4.08
C HIS A 13 14.40 1.02 2.59
N ALA A 14 13.20 0.49 2.31
CA ALA A 14 12.76 0.17 0.94
C ALA A 14 12.77 1.38 -0.01
N VAL A 15 12.47 2.59 0.48
CA VAL A 15 12.51 3.82 -0.34
C VAL A 15 13.92 4.15 -0.80
N ASP A 16 14.95 3.89 0.01
CA ASP A 16 16.36 4.09 -0.40
C ASP A 16 16.76 3.12 -1.50
N VAL A 17 16.27 1.88 -1.46
CA VAL A 17 16.46 0.92 -2.56
C VAL A 17 15.76 1.41 -3.83
N ALA A 18 14.52 1.87 -3.74
CA ALA A 18 13.79 2.42 -4.88
C ALA A 18 14.50 3.63 -5.50
N ARG A 19 15.07 4.52 -4.66
CA ARG A 19 15.89 5.65 -5.09
C ARG A 19 17.17 5.17 -5.81
N ALA A 20 17.87 4.19 -5.26
CA ALA A 20 19.05 3.61 -5.89
C ALA A 20 18.72 2.94 -7.23
N VAL A 21 17.57 2.25 -7.35
CA VAL A 21 17.11 1.74 -8.65
C VAL A 21 16.98 2.86 -9.67
N ALA A 22 16.39 4.01 -9.29
CA ALA A 22 16.22 5.15 -10.18
C ALA A 22 17.51 5.86 -10.56
N THR A 23 18.55 5.82 -9.70
CA THR A 23 19.78 6.59 -9.89
C THR A 23 20.94 5.77 -10.42
N GLU A 24 21.05 4.50 -10.01
CA GLU A 24 22.19 3.63 -10.29
C GLU A 24 21.91 2.63 -11.43
N THR A 25 20.65 2.51 -11.87
CA THR A 25 20.28 1.54 -12.91
C THR A 25 19.44 2.18 -14.01
N PRO A 26 19.34 1.56 -15.21
CA PRO A 26 18.41 1.98 -16.25
C PRO A 26 16.99 1.41 -16.02
N HIS A 27 16.75 0.69 -14.92
CA HIS A 27 15.50 0.00 -14.65
C HIS A 27 14.57 0.86 -13.82
N VAL A 28 13.27 0.53 -13.87
CA VAL A 28 12.24 1.19 -13.06
C VAL A 28 11.88 0.37 -11.83
N LEU A 29 11.95 -0.97 -11.90
CA LEU A 29 11.50 -1.84 -10.82
C LEU A 29 12.40 -3.06 -10.68
N LEU A 30 12.82 -3.35 -9.45
CA LEU A 30 13.46 -4.59 -9.05
C LEU A 30 12.59 -5.35 -8.04
N ALA A 31 12.65 -6.67 -8.02
CA ALA A 31 11.87 -7.49 -7.09
C ALA A 31 12.60 -8.74 -6.59
N GLY A 32 12.15 -9.24 -5.43
CA GLY A 32 12.59 -10.50 -4.84
C GLY A 32 14.03 -10.50 -4.37
N GLU A 33 14.61 -11.69 -4.27
CA GLU A 33 15.98 -11.89 -3.76
C GLU A 33 17.05 -11.05 -4.48
N ARG A 34 16.85 -10.77 -5.77
CA ARG A 34 17.77 -9.91 -6.52
C ARG A 34 17.67 -8.45 -6.13
N ALA A 35 16.49 -7.99 -5.73
CA ALA A 35 16.32 -6.66 -5.15
C ALA A 35 16.94 -6.56 -3.74
N VAL A 36 16.87 -7.63 -2.93
CA VAL A 36 17.56 -7.70 -1.64
C VAL A 36 19.08 -7.66 -1.83
N ALA A 37 19.62 -8.44 -2.76
CA ALA A 37 21.06 -8.43 -3.08
C ALA A 37 21.53 -7.06 -3.61
N PHE A 38 20.70 -6.37 -4.40
CA PHE A 38 20.97 -5.01 -4.85
C PHE A 38 20.94 -4.03 -3.68
N ALA A 39 19.98 -4.14 -2.75
CA ALA A 39 19.91 -3.32 -1.54
C ALA A 39 21.21 -3.40 -0.73
N ASP A 40 21.72 -4.60 -0.47
CA ASP A 40 23.00 -4.83 0.21
C ASP A 40 24.16 -4.18 -0.56
N SER A 41 24.20 -4.33 -1.89
CA SER A 41 25.27 -3.77 -2.73
C SER A 41 25.33 -2.24 -2.75
N VAL A 42 24.21 -1.57 -2.49
CA VAL A 42 24.11 -0.10 -2.38
C VAL A 42 24.12 0.40 -0.93
N GLY A 43 24.43 -0.48 0.02
CA GLY A 43 24.63 -0.14 1.43
C GLY A 43 23.32 0.06 2.22
N VAL A 44 22.20 -0.45 1.73
CA VAL A 44 20.94 -0.49 2.50
C VAL A 44 20.93 -1.73 3.39
N GLU A 45 20.56 -1.57 4.66
CA GLU A 45 20.54 -2.64 5.65
C GLU A 45 19.56 -3.75 5.26
N THR A 46 20.05 -5.00 5.30
CA THR A 46 19.30 -6.22 4.96
C THR A 46 19.37 -7.24 6.09
N GLY A 47 18.51 -8.26 6.05
CA GLY A 47 18.45 -9.29 7.09
C GLY A 47 17.84 -8.80 8.41
N VAL A 48 17.12 -7.70 8.39
CA VAL A 48 16.48 -7.10 9.56
C VAL A 48 15.17 -7.81 9.88
N ASP A 49 14.95 -8.09 11.16
CA ASP A 49 13.64 -8.53 11.64
C ASP A 49 12.68 -7.34 11.75
N LEU A 50 11.77 -7.24 10.79
CA LEU A 50 10.80 -6.15 10.69
C LEU A 50 9.47 -6.46 11.38
N TRP A 51 9.33 -7.60 12.02
CA TRP A 51 8.12 -8.00 12.71
C TRP A 51 7.97 -7.29 14.06
N SER A 52 6.91 -6.52 14.24
CA SER A 52 6.50 -6.06 15.57
C SER A 52 5.94 -7.22 16.41
N GLU A 53 5.91 -7.07 17.74
CA GLU A 53 5.30 -8.04 18.64
C GLU A 53 3.82 -8.26 18.30
N ALA A 54 3.05 -7.19 18.08
CA ALA A 54 1.66 -7.26 17.67
C ALA A 54 1.46 -7.98 16.33
N ALA A 55 2.39 -7.79 15.37
CA ALA A 55 2.35 -8.49 14.10
C ALA A 55 2.57 -10.01 14.28
N ARG A 56 3.48 -10.41 15.18
CA ARG A 56 3.72 -11.82 15.49
C ARG A 56 2.51 -12.47 16.15
N GLU A 57 1.91 -11.80 17.13
CA GLU A 57 0.71 -12.28 17.83
C GLU A 57 -0.47 -12.45 16.86
N ARG A 58 -0.71 -11.45 16.02
CA ARG A 58 -1.75 -11.51 14.99
C ARG A 58 -1.53 -12.67 14.01
N TRP A 59 -0.28 -12.86 13.57
CA TRP A 59 0.07 -13.97 12.67
C TRP A 59 -0.17 -15.31 13.34
N ALA A 60 0.29 -15.49 14.58
CA ALA A 60 0.10 -16.73 15.34
C ALA A 60 -1.39 -17.05 15.55
N GLY A 61 -2.20 -16.03 15.87
CA GLY A 61 -3.65 -16.18 16.07
C GLY A 61 -4.43 -16.56 14.81
N ALA A 62 -3.92 -16.25 13.63
CA ALA A 62 -4.60 -16.57 12.36
C ALA A 62 -4.38 -18.03 11.89
N GLY A 63 -3.44 -18.77 12.48
CA GLY A 63 -3.14 -20.15 12.12
C GLY A 63 -2.74 -20.36 10.65
N PRO A 64 -1.86 -19.51 10.06
CA PRO A 64 -1.47 -19.68 8.67
C PRO A 64 -0.70 -20.99 8.47
N PRO A 65 -0.84 -21.65 7.31
CA PRO A 65 -0.15 -22.91 7.05
C PRO A 65 1.37 -22.72 6.99
N GLY A 66 2.13 -23.66 7.54
CA GLY A 66 3.56 -23.82 7.28
C GLY A 66 4.51 -23.00 8.13
N ARG A 67 4.11 -22.54 9.32
CA ARG A 67 5.02 -22.00 10.32
C ARG A 67 4.77 -22.60 11.69
N ASP A 68 5.30 -23.78 11.91
CA ASP A 68 5.57 -24.30 13.25
C ASP A 68 6.79 -23.57 13.84
N GLY A 69 6.66 -22.24 14.03
CA GLY A 69 7.66 -21.43 14.75
C GLY A 69 9.10 -21.37 14.16
N ALA A 70 9.37 -22.01 13.05
CA ALA A 70 10.68 -22.03 12.42
C ALA A 70 10.75 -20.99 11.28
N ALA A 71 11.83 -20.22 11.28
CA ALA A 71 12.13 -19.18 10.29
C ALA A 71 12.48 -19.73 8.89
N ASP A 72 12.36 -21.03 8.65
CA ASP A 72 12.94 -21.71 7.52
C ASP A 72 11.91 -22.17 6.50
N GLY A 73 11.75 -21.35 5.47
CA GLY A 73 11.13 -21.70 4.21
C GLY A 73 9.68 -21.23 4.04
N PRO A 74 9.27 -20.94 2.80
CA PRO A 74 7.88 -20.71 2.49
C PRO A 74 7.09 -21.99 2.72
N ALA A 75 5.85 -21.85 3.22
CA ALA A 75 4.89 -22.94 3.19
C ALA A 75 4.77 -23.50 1.77
N ASP A 76 4.45 -24.79 1.66
CA ASP A 76 4.11 -25.37 0.37
C ASP A 76 3.11 -24.48 -0.37
N THR A 77 3.42 -24.15 -1.63
CA THR A 77 2.67 -23.17 -2.41
C THR A 77 1.19 -23.56 -2.55
N ASP A 78 0.89 -24.84 -2.70
CA ASP A 78 -0.48 -25.34 -2.84
C ASP A 78 -1.26 -25.20 -1.52
N VAL A 79 -0.60 -25.46 -0.40
CA VAL A 79 -1.19 -25.27 0.94
C VAL A 79 -1.44 -23.79 1.21
N GLN A 80 -0.49 -22.92 0.90
CA GLN A 80 -0.66 -21.49 1.04
C GLN A 80 -1.76 -20.94 0.11
N LEU A 81 -1.81 -21.40 -1.14
CA LEU A 81 -2.83 -21.00 -2.09
C LEU A 81 -4.24 -21.41 -1.63
N THR A 82 -4.39 -22.61 -1.11
CA THR A 82 -5.67 -23.10 -0.55
C THR A 82 -6.11 -22.20 0.62
N TRP A 83 -5.22 -21.94 1.57
CA TRP A 83 -5.51 -21.09 2.72
C TRP A 83 -5.88 -19.65 2.34
N VAL A 84 -5.19 -19.05 1.34
CA VAL A 84 -5.49 -17.72 0.82
C VAL A 84 -6.87 -17.70 0.12
N ARG A 85 -7.19 -18.73 -0.67
CA ARG A 85 -8.50 -18.85 -1.32
C ARG A 85 -9.65 -18.99 -0.32
N GLU A 86 -9.48 -19.78 0.72
CA GLU A 86 -10.47 -19.91 1.78
C GLU A 86 -10.70 -18.59 2.53
N ARG A 87 -9.66 -17.80 2.73
CA ARG A 87 -9.71 -16.55 3.48
C ARG A 87 -10.20 -15.35 2.67
N PHE A 88 -9.83 -15.24 1.41
CA PHE A 88 -10.13 -14.09 0.57
C PHE A 88 -11.15 -14.36 -0.53
N GLY A 89 -11.73 -15.57 -0.56
CA GLY A 89 -12.81 -15.89 -1.48
C GLY A 89 -12.38 -15.80 -2.95
N GLY A 90 -11.36 -16.53 -3.36
CA GLY A 90 -11.07 -16.74 -4.78
C GLY A 90 -12.14 -17.65 -5.39
N GLY A 91 -13.35 -17.16 -5.57
CA GLY A 91 -14.44 -17.87 -6.23
C GLY A 91 -14.28 -17.80 -7.74
N ASP A 92 -14.38 -18.96 -8.39
CA ASP A 92 -14.75 -19.04 -9.79
C ASP A 92 -16.04 -18.25 -10.00
N GLY A 93 -16.03 -17.36 -11.00
CA GLY A 93 -17.15 -16.48 -11.27
C GLY A 93 -18.44 -17.22 -11.59
N ASP A 94 -19.32 -17.30 -10.63
CA ASP A 94 -20.75 -17.32 -10.79
C ASP A 94 -21.31 -16.42 -9.70
N GLY A 95 -21.85 -15.29 -10.13
CA GLY A 95 -22.34 -14.22 -9.25
C GLY A 95 -23.48 -14.71 -8.35
N GLU A 96 -23.12 -15.19 -7.18
CA GLU A 96 -24.00 -15.18 -6.02
C GLU A 96 -23.26 -14.44 -4.91
N SER A 97 -23.72 -13.21 -4.69
CA SER A 97 -23.45 -12.46 -3.48
C SER A 97 -23.75 -13.36 -2.28
N ARG A 98 -22.70 -13.86 -1.64
CA ARG A 98 -22.84 -14.36 -0.28
C ARG A 98 -22.89 -13.14 0.63
N ASP A 99 -24.13 -12.67 0.82
CA ASP A 99 -24.53 -11.97 2.02
C ASP A 99 -24.24 -12.91 3.20
N GLY A 100 -23.03 -12.87 3.68
CA GLY A 100 -22.61 -13.47 4.93
C GLY A 100 -22.80 -12.45 6.03
N ASP A 101 -24.07 -12.16 6.34
CA ASP A 101 -24.49 -11.65 7.64
C ASP A 101 -24.10 -12.71 8.69
N GLU A 102 -22.93 -12.60 9.27
CA GLU A 102 -22.70 -13.01 10.64
C GLU A 102 -22.47 -11.74 11.46
N SER A 103 -23.61 -11.15 11.79
CA SER A 103 -23.78 -10.27 12.92
C SER A 103 -23.33 -11.00 14.18
N ASP A 104 -22.08 -10.85 14.58
CA ASP A 104 -21.73 -10.88 15.98
C ASP A 104 -22.28 -9.58 16.59
N THR A 105 -23.57 -9.64 16.96
CA THR A 105 -24.18 -8.71 17.87
C THR A 105 -23.45 -8.78 19.20
N VAL A 106 -22.43 -7.96 19.37
CA VAL A 106 -21.98 -7.55 20.69
C VAL A 106 -22.81 -6.33 21.06
N SER A 107 -23.71 -6.58 21.98
CA SER A 107 -24.57 -5.75 22.78
C SER A 107 -23.99 -4.35 23.07
N ASP A 108 -24.86 -3.35 22.89
CA ASP A 108 -24.82 -2.00 23.45
C ASP A 108 -24.10 -1.89 24.77
N GLY A 109 -23.07 -1.06 24.81
CA GLY A 109 -22.39 -0.67 26.03
C GLY A 109 -21.40 0.46 25.76
N ASN A 110 -21.90 1.71 25.82
CA ASN A 110 -21.16 2.93 26.17
C ASN A 110 -19.70 2.96 25.67
N ALA A 111 -19.51 3.30 24.39
CA ALA A 111 -18.17 3.52 23.85
C ALA A 111 -17.56 4.75 24.53
N ASP A 112 -16.55 4.51 25.36
CA ASP A 112 -15.65 5.52 25.93
C ASP A 112 -14.96 6.24 24.76
N PRO A 113 -15.10 7.58 24.61
CA PRO A 113 -14.46 8.33 23.53
C PRO A 113 -12.93 8.34 23.61
N ASP A 114 -12.32 7.71 24.62
CA ASP A 114 -10.87 7.60 24.81
C ASP A 114 -10.30 6.19 24.54
N SER A 115 -11.12 5.25 24.01
CA SER A 115 -10.64 3.92 23.65
C SER A 115 -9.87 3.97 22.34
N ARG A 116 -8.55 3.99 22.42
CA ARG A 116 -7.56 3.90 21.33
C ARG A 116 -7.49 2.49 20.69
N THR A 117 -8.57 1.79 20.61
CA THR A 117 -8.66 0.49 19.94
C THR A 117 -9.51 0.61 18.67
N ALA A 118 -8.99 1.35 17.68
CA ALA A 118 -9.44 1.11 16.32
C ALA A 118 -9.03 -0.34 15.94
N PRO A 119 -9.91 -1.10 15.25
CA PRO A 119 -9.53 -2.43 14.80
C PRO A 119 -8.23 -2.34 13.99
N PRO A 120 -7.32 -3.32 14.12
CA PRO A 120 -6.06 -3.30 13.38
C PRO A 120 -6.37 -3.19 11.89
N ARG A 121 -5.83 -2.17 11.24
CA ARG A 121 -5.99 -1.97 9.80
C ARG A 121 -5.35 -3.14 9.05
N ASP A 122 -5.94 -3.56 7.96
CA ASP A 122 -5.45 -4.68 7.15
C ASP A 122 -4.17 -4.37 6.36
N HIS A 123 -3.72 -3.12 6.38
CA HIS A 123 -2.52 -2.65 5.69
C HIS A 123 -1.93 -1.42 6.37
N ASP A 124 -0.61 -1.30 6.31
CA ASP A 124 0.15 -0.13 6.73
C ASP A 124 0.88 0.43 5.51
N THR A 125 0.54 1.65 5.11
CA THR A 125 1.19 2.34 4.00
C THR A 125 1.50 3.76 4.43
N VAL A 126 2.70 4.23 4.12
CA VAL A 126 3.11 5.62 4.29
C VAL A 126 3.44 6.20 2.92
N GLY A 127 2.96 7.40 2.67
CA GLY A 127 3.22 8.14 1.45
C GLY A 127 3.65 9.57 1.73
N ALA A 128 4.45 10.13 0.84
CA ALA A 128 4.88 11.51 0.90
C ALA A 128 4.96 12.14 -0.49
N VAL A 129 4.62 13.42 -0.55
CA VAL A 129 4.86 14.27 -1.72
C VAL A 129 5.59 15.52 -1.24
N ALA A 130 6.59 15.95 -1.97
CA ALA A 130 7.38 17.12 -1.66
C ALA A 130 7.72 17.91 -2.92
N THR A 131 7.88 19.23 -2.77
CA THR A 131 8.43 20.10 -3.81
C THR A 131 9.43 21.07 -3.20
N ASP A 132 10.44 21.44 -3.95
CA ASP A 132 11.37 22.55 -3.64
C ASP A 132 11.04 23.81 -4.44
N GLY A 133 9.94 23.78 -5.21
CA GLY A 133 9.49 24.84 -6.10
C GLY A 133 9.99 24.69 -7.55
N GLU A 134 10.92 23.79 -7.81
CA GLU A 134 11.45 23.49 -9.16
C GLU A 134 11.12 22.05 -9.57
N GLU A 135 11.28 21.11 -8.64
CA GLU A 135 11.01 19.69 -8.85
C GLU A 135 9.95 19.19 -7.86
N VAL A 136 9.22 18.15 -8.27
CA VAL A 136 8.25 17.44 -7.43
C VAL A 136 8.69 15.99 -7.27
N ALA A 137 8.63 15.49 -6.06
CA ALA A 137 8.90 14.10 -5.73
C ALA A 137 7.73 13.45 -5.00
N ALA A 138 7.42 12.21 -5.35
CA ALA A 138 6.45 11.38 -4.63
C ALA A 138 7.10 10.04 -4.26
N ALA A 139 6.80 9.53 -3.08
CA ALA A 139 7.26 8.24 -2.61
C ALA A 139 6.19 7.54 -1.77
N THR A 140 6.14 6.22 -1.89
CA THR A 140 5.21 5.38 -1.13
C THR A 140 5.95 4.13 -0.64
N SER A 141 5.67 3.69 0.58
CA SER A 141 6.25 2.49 1.18
C SER A 141 5.20 1.72 1.99
N THR A 142 5.28 0.40 1.97
CA THR A 142 4.35 -0.49 2.67
C THR A 142 5.04 -1.77 3.12
N GLY A 143 4.55 -2.35 4.21
CA GLY A 143 4.85 -3.73 4.60
C GLY A 143 4.04 -4.78 3.84
N GLY A 144 3.11 -4.35 2.99
CA GLY A 144 2.20 -5.22 2.23
C GLY A 144 0.86 -5.46 2.95
N ARG A 145 0.07 -6.34 2.36
CA ARG A 145 -1.24 -6.72 2.91
C ARG A 145 -1.09 -7.94 3.81
N TRP A 146 -1.78 -7.93 4.94
CA TRP A 146 -1.85 -9.07 5.85
C TRP A 146 -2.37 -10.32 5.13
N TYR A 147 -1.70 -11.43 5.38
CA TYR A 147 -2.06 -12.74 4.87
C TYR A 147 -2.08 -12.88 3.34
N ALA A 148 -1.51 -11.92 2.62
CA ALA A 148 -1.38 -12.03 1.17
C ALA A 148 -0.52 -13.24 0.78
N PHE A 149 -0.77 -13.77 -0.42
CA PHE A 149 0.04 -14.82 -0.99
C PHE A 149 1.51 -14.38 -1.12
N ALA A 150 2.46 -15.25 -0.79
CA ALA A 150 3.88 -14.94 -0.89
C ALA A 150 4.27 -14.53 -2.31
N GLY A 151 4.97 -13.40 -2.44
CA GLY A 151 5.28 -12.81 -3.73
C GLY A 151 4.22 -11.82 -4.25
N ARG A 152 3.12 -11.61 -3.52
CA ARG A 152 2.14 -10.58 -3.89
C ARG A 152 2.79 -9.20 -3.90
N VAL A 153 2.56 -8.48 -4.96
CA VAL A 153 2.94 -7.06 -5.13
C VAL A 153 1.67 -6.25 -5.35
N GLY A 154 1.41 -5.27 -4.49
CA GLY A 154 0.29 -4.33 -4.60
C GLY A 154 0.64 -3.11 -5.45
N ASP A 155 -0.09 -2.03 -5.24
CA ASP A 155 0.02 -0.74 -5.91
C ASP A 155 1.34 0.00 -5.64
N VAL A 156 1.85 -0.11 -4.42
CA VAL A 156 2.93 0.75 -3.89
C VAL A 156 4.16 0.86 -4.81
N PRO A 157 4.76 -0.23 -5.36
CA PRO A 157 5.91 -0.10 -6.24
C PRO A 157 5.54 0.17 -7.71
N GLN A 158 4.25 0.28 -8.03
CA GLN A 158 3.77 0.48 -9.39
C GLN A 158 3.58 1.96 -9.70
N VAL A 159 4.30 2.44 -10.71
CA VAL A 159 4.25 3.83 -11.17
C VAL A 159 2.87 4.18 -11.72
N GLY A 160 2.27 5.20 -11.16
CA GLY A 160 0.91 5.63 -11.51
C GLY A 160 -0.18 5.04 -10.62
N ALA A 161 0.08 3.95 -9.93
CA ALA A 161 -0.84 3.36 -8.96
C ALA A 161 -0.58 3.90 -7.54
N GLY A 162 0.47 3.43 -6.87
CA GLY A 162 0.80 3.83 -5.51
C GLY A 162 1.48 5.20 -5.42
N PHE A 163 2.18 5.63 -6.46
CA PHE A 163 2.80 6.95 -6.54
C PHE A 163 2.92 7.44 -7.98
N PHE A 164 2.91 8.76 -8.14
CA PHE A 164 3.22 9.40 -9.41
C PHE A 164 3.69 10.85 -9.20
N ALA A 165 4.57 11.34 -10.06
CA ALA A 165 4.96 12.75 -10.09
C ALA A 165 5.20 13.20 -11.53
N SER A 166 4.81 14.43 -11.82
CA SER A 166 5.07 15.18 -13.04
C SER A 166 5.44 16.64 -12.70
N PRO A 167 5.79 17.47 -13.68
CA PRO A 167 5.98 18.90 -13.42
C PRO A 167 4.75 19.64 -12.85
N ALA A 168 3.55 19.09 -13.00
CA ALA A 168 2.33 19.69 -12.45
C ALA A 168 2.16 19.41 -10.95
N GLY A 169 2.71 18.31 -10.46
CA GLY A 169 2.59 17.91 -9.07
C GLY A 169 2.89 16.43 -8.84
N GLY A 170 2.60 15.96 -7.64
CA GLY A 170 2.79 14.56 -7.25
C GLY A 170 1.66 14.03 -6.40
N ALA A 171 1.54 12.70 -6.34
CA ALA A 171 0.56 12.00 -5.55
C ALA A 171 1.11 10.69 -4.98
N SER A 172 0.60 10.31 -3.80
CA SER A 172 0.82 9.00 -3.18
C SER A 172 -0.52 8.44 -2.71
N ALA A 173 -0.81 7.20 -3.07
CA ALA A 173 -2.06 6.51 -2.76
C ALA A 173 -1.87 5.39 -1.72
N THR A 174 -2.95 5.04 -1.02
CA THR A 174 -3.05 3.95 -0.06
C THR A 174 -4.44 3.34 -0.09
N GLY A 175 -4.60 2.06 0.24
CA GLY A 175 -5.89 1.38 0.31
C GLY A 175 -5.89 -0.03 -0.27
N ALA A 176 -6.96 -0.39 -0.99
CA ALA A 176 -7.08 -1.67 -1.67
C ALA A 176 -6.12 -1.75 -2.87
N GLY A 177 -4.92 -2.27 -2.62
CA GLY A 177 -3.81 -2.22 -3.57
C GLY A 177 -4.09 -2.81 -4.94
N GLU A 178 -4.93 -3.83 -5.03
CA GLU A 178 -5.33 -4.46 -6.29
C GLU A 178 -6.16 -3.50 -7.17
N ASP A 179 -7.11 -2.79 -6.55
CA ASP A 179 -7.99 -1.86 -7.25
C ASP A 179 -7.27 -0.54 -7.55
N ILE A 180 -6.47 -0.03 -6.59
CA ILE A 180 -5.57 1.11 -6.84
C ILE A 180 -4.64 0.83 -8.03
N ALA A 181 -4.13 -0.42 -8.15
CA ALA A 181 -3.27 -0.82 -9.26
C ALA A 181 -4.01 -0.88 -10.62
N ARG A 182 -5.31 -1.26 -10.62
CA ARG A 182 -6.13 -1.27 -11.84
C ARG A 182 -6.52 0.14 -12.28
N GLU A 183 -6.91 0.98 -11.33
CA GLU A 183 -7.44 2.33 -11.61
C GLU A 183 -6.33 3.39 -11.77
N GLY A 184 -5.14 3.17 -11.22
CA GLY A 184 -4.03 4.10 -11.36
C GLY A 184 -4.23 5.41 -10.59
N VAL A 185 -4.71 5.34 -9.35
CA VAL A 185 -5.17 6.47 -8.54
C VAL A 185 -4.16 7.61 -8.45
N ALA A 186 -2.87 7.33 -8.20
CA ALA A 186 -1.87 8.38 -8.10
C ALA A 186 -1.64 9.12 -9.43
N ARG A 187 -1.67 8.41 -10.56
CA ARG A 187 -1.58 9.02 -11.89
C ARG A 187 -2.81 9.88 -12.18
N ARG A 188 -3.99 9.36 -11.91
CA ARG A 188 -5.24 10.10 -12.15
C ARG A 188 -5.27 11.40 -11.36
N ALA A 189 -4.86 11.40 -10.10
CA ALA A 189 -4.77 12.61 -9.29
C ALA A 189 -3.82 13.67 -9.88
N VAL A 190 -2.69 13.25 -10.45
CA VAL A 190 -1.75 14.18 -11.08
C VAL A 190 -2.25 14.66 -12.46
N GLU A 191 -2.91 13.82 -13.25
CA GLU A 191 -3.56 14.21 -14.50
C GLU A 191 -4.61 15.31 -14.27
N LEU A 192 -5.37 15.24 -13.18
CA LEU A 192 -6.30 16.30 -12.80
C LEU A 192 -5.59 17.63 -12.51
N LEU A 193 -4.38 17.61 -11.93
CA LEU A 193 -3.55 18.82 -11.80
C LEU A 193 -3.13 19.36 -13.18
N GLU A 194 -2.74 18.48 -14.11
CA GLU A 194 -2.39 18.84 -15.49
C GLU A 194 -3.59 19.43 -16.26
N GLU A 195 -4.80 18.99 -15.94
CA GLU A 195 -6.08 19.50 -16.45
C GLU A 195 -6.48 20.85 -15.81
N GLY A 196 -5.73 21.32 -14.78
CA GLY A 196 -5.92 22.60 -14.14
C GLY A 196 -6.73 22.58 -12.84
N ALA A 197 -7.01 21.41 -12.28
CA ALA A 197 -7.56 21.31 -10.93
C ALA A 197 -6.51 21.72 -9.89
N ASN A 198 -6.94 22.31 -8.76
CA ASN A 198 -6.06 22.48 -7.59
C ASN A 198 -5.90 21.16 -6.82
N ALA A 199 -4.87 21.05 -5.99
CA ALA A 199 -4.54 19.79 -5.29
C ALA A 199 -5.70 19.23 -4.42
N PRO A 200 -6.45 20.02 -3.63
CA PRO A 200 -7.63 19.50 -2.93
C PRO A 200 -8.72 18.95 -3.85
N SER A 201 -8.99 19.62 -4.98
CA SER A 201 -9.98 19.14 -5.95
C SER A 201 -9.51 17.90 -6.68
N ALA A 202 -8.24 17.84 -7.06
CA ALA A 202 -7.63 16.67 -7.71
C ALA A 202 -7.70 15.43 -6.80
N ALA A 203 -7.36 15.57 -5.54
CA ALA A 203 -7.47 14.49 -4.56
C ALA A 203 -8.91 13.98 -4.43
N ARG A 204 -9.86 14.89 -4.25
CA ARG A 204 -11.28 14.55 -4.09
C ARG A 204 -11.85 13.86 -5.32
N ILE A 205 -11.62 14.41 -6.52
CA ILE A 205 -12.14 13.83 -7.76
C ILE A 205 -11.54 12.43 -8.00
N ALA A 206 -10.24 12.26 -7.78
CA ALA A 206 -9.59 10.95 -7.96
C ALA A 206 -10.18 9.87 -7.04
N ILE A 207 -10.55 10.22 -5.80
CA ILE A 207 -11.20 9.26 -4.89
C ILE A 207 -12.68 9.04 -5.24
N GLU A 208 -13.42 10.07 -5.66
CA GLU A 208 -14.79 9.92 -6.14
C GLU A 208 -14.87 9.01 -7.38
N GLU A 209 -13.99 9.20 -8.37
CA GLU A 209 -13.89 8.32 -9.54
C GLU A 209 -13.52 6.88 -9.16
N PHE A 210 -12.61 6.70 -8.19
CA PHE A 210 -12.25 5.39 -7.68
C PHE A 210 -13.42 4.70 -6.96
N GLU A 211 -14.17 5.42 -6.13
CA GLU A 211 -15.38 4.92 -5.44
C GLU A 211 -16.48 4.53 -6.42
N GLU A 212 -16.65 5.29 -7.51
CA GLU A 212 -17.61 4.95 -8.58
C GLU A 212 -17.20 3.71 -9.38
N ALA A 213 -15.90 3.45 -9.51
CA ALA A 213 -15.36 2.34 -10.29
C ALA A 213 -15.21 1.04 -9.47
N THR A 214 -15.15 1.15 -8.14
CA THR A 214 -14.85 0.02 -7.24
C THR A 214 -15.69 0.10 -5.96
N ASP A 215 -15.87 -1.04 -5.27
CA ASP A 215 -16.47 -1.07 -3.92
C ASP A 215 -15.39 -1.02 -2.82
N SER A 216 -14.19 -0.52 -3.14
CA SER A 216 -13.01 -0.59 -2.29
C SER A 216 -12.64 0.75 -1.67
N ASP A 217 -11.91 0.70 -0.54
CA ASP A 217 -11.38 1.88 0.13
C ASP A 217 -10.04 2.32 -0.48
N ALA A 218 -9.90 3.63 -0.68
CA ALA A 218 -8.64 4.27 -1.02
C ALA A 218 -8.48 5.64 -0.36
N GLY A 219 -7.25 6.12 -0.33
CA GLY A 219 -6.91 7.48 0.04
C GLY A 219 -5.71 7.97 -0.75
N VAL A 220 -5.64 9.27 -0.98
CA VAL A 220 -4.56 9.90 -1.73
C VAL A 220 -4.13 11.21 -1.09
N VAL A 221 -2.83 11.46 -1.05
CA VAL A 221 -2.25 12.76 -0.80
C VAL A 221 -1.69 13.32 -2.11
N VAL A 222 -1.96 14.60 -2.36
CA VAL A 222 -1.59 15.30 -3.61
C VAL A 222 -0.92 16.61 -3.27
N MET A 223 0.10 16.99 -4.01
CA MET A 223 0.70 18.32 -3.93
C MET A 223 0.97 18.83 -5.34
N ASP A 224 0.55 20.07 -5.62
CA ASP A 224 0.90 20.71 -6.87
C ASP A 224 2.32 21.30 -6.86
N SER A 225 2.79 21.78 -8.02
CA SER A 225 4.13 22.37 -8.16
C SER A 225 4.34 23.65 -7.35
N THR A 226 3.27 24.29 -6.87
CA THR A 226 3.34 25.49 -6.03
C THR A 226 3.42 25.18 -4.53
N GLY A 227 3.31 23.87 -4.15
CA GLY A 227 3.29 23.42 -2.77
C GLY A 227 1.90 23.41 -2.14
N GLN A 228 0.83 23.67 -2.90
CA GLN A 228 -0.51 23.47 -2.39
C GLN A 228 -0.79 21.99 -2.25
N ALA A 229 -1.17 21.55 -1.05
CA ALA A 229 -1.48 20.17 -0.76
C ALA A 229 -2.99 19.90 -0.67
N GLY A 230 -3.39 18.70 -1.07
CA GLY A 230 -4.73 18.15 -0.93
C GLY A 230 -4.68 16.70 -0.44
N GLU A 231 -5.71 16.27 0.22
CA GLU A 231 -5.94 14.87 0.58
C GLU A 231 -7.42 14.53 0.41
N ALA A 232 -7.69 13.27 0.08
CA ALA A 232 -9.03 12.69 0.09
C ALA A 232 -8.97 11.18 0.36
N TYR A 233 -10.04 10.65 0.93
CA TYR A 233 -10.20 9.22 1.20
C TYR A 233 -11.69 8.88 1.38
N ASN A 234 -12.08 7.65 1.06
CA ASN A 234 -13.41 7.11 1.30
C ASN A 234 -13.45 6.07 2.44
N SER A 235 -12.30 5.78 3.06
CA SER A 235 -12.20 4.94 4.26
C SER A 235 -12.62 5.70 5.52
N ALA A 236 -12.79 4.98 6.65
CA ALA A 236 -13.19 5.56 7.93
C ALA A 236 -12.22 6.64 8.45
N ALA A 237 -10.92 6.53 8.15
CA ALA A 237 -9.90 7.53 8.51
C ALA A 237 -8.61 7.36 7.69
N MET A 238 -7.93 8.47 7.43
CA MET A 238 -6.56 8.53 6.92
C MET A 238 -5.79 9.60 7.72
N GLN A 239 -4.61 9.25 8.21
CA GLN A 239 -3.76 10.22 8.93
C GLN A 239 -2.90 10.98 7.93
N THR A 240 -2.89 12.32 8.05
CA THR A 240 -2.09 13.20 7.21
C THR A 240 -1.32 14.21 8.07
N ALA A 241 -0.19 14.67 7.56
CA ALA A 241 0.60 15.75 8.16
C ALA A 241 1.16 16.66 7.06
N ARG A 242 1.34 17.93 7.36
CA ARG A 242 1.93 18.93 6.46
C ARG A 242 3.00 19.71 7.21
N TYR A 243 4.09 20.04 6.53
CA TYR A 243 5.22 20.80 7.05
C TYR A 243 5.53 21.99 6.15
#